data_5542cbd563283c5a5c14c5125ef7e12c
#
_entry.id   5542cbd563283c5a5c14c5125ef7e12c
#
_cell.length_a   1.000
_cell.length_b   1.000
_cell.length_c   1.000
_cell.angle_alpha   90.00
_cell.angle_beta   90.00
_cell.angle_gamma   90.00
#
_symmetry.space_group_name_H-M   'P 1'
#
loop_
_entity.id
_entity.type
_entity.pdbx_description
1 polymer ?
#
loop_
_entity_poly.entity_id
_entity_poly.type
_entity_poly.pdbx_seq_one_letter_code
_entity_poly.pdbx_strand_id
1 'polypeptide(L)'
;MSNGYGISKWEDAKTIYNELHELTSKPIYCVSEEALKDVLDYFETKCAKSKAITTEAKQYIPAFNYPFPICVTKAEGAFLYDLDGNKYYDFLQAGGPTILGSNYAPVREKVIELLNDCGPVTGLFHEGELLLAKEINKHMPNVEMFRMLGSGTESVMAAIRVARCATKAKRIIKVGGAYHGWSDQMVYGLKIPGSRFFLESHGIPHSCYGT
;
A
#
# COMPACT_ATOMS: atom_id res chain seq x y z
N MET A 1 -1.06 30.06 -24.86
CA MET A 1 -0.22 28.90 -24.51
C MET A 1 -1.07 27.99 -23.66
N SER A 2 -1.43 26.80 -24.14
CA SER A 2 -2.19 25.82 -23.36
C SER A 2 -1.30 25.31 -22.25
N ASN A 3 -1.76 25.44 -21.01
CA ASN A 3 -1.14 24.74 -19.88
C ASN A 3 -1.23 23.24 -20.19
N GLY A 4 -0.13 22.51 -20.12
CA GLY A 4 0.00 21.11 -20.54
C GLY A 4 -0.90 20.08 -19.84
N TYR A 5 -1.94 20.53 -19.14
CA TYR A 5 -2.94 19.71 -18.44
C TYR A 5 -4.36 19.78 -19.04
N GLY A 6 -4.54 20.37 -20.22
CA GLY A 6 -5.84 20.37 -20.91
C GLY A 6 -6.91 21.30 -20.33
N ILE A 7 -6.69 21.91 -19.18
CA ILE A 7 -7.60 22.89 -18.58
C ILE A 7 -7.12 24.28 -18.98
N SER A 8 -7.79 24.88 -19.96
CA SER A 8 -7.35 26.15 -20.53
C SER A 8 -7.90 27.39 -19.81
N LYS A 9 -8.96 27.24 -19.01
CA LYS A 9 -9.64 28.33 -18.32
C LYS A 9 -10.15 27.88 -16.94
N TRP A 10 -10.30 28.88 -16.04
CA TRP A 10 -10.88 28.66 -14.70
C TRP A 10 -12.35 28.19 -14.75
N GLU A 11 -13.08 28.54 -15.79
CA GLU A 11 -14.44 28.08 -16.01
C GLU A 11 -14.52 26.58 -16.25
N ASP A 12 -13.53 26.00 -16.94
CA ASP A 12 -13.45 24.54 -17.16
C ASP A 12 -13.27 23.81 -15.83
N ALA A 13 -12.42 24.34 -14.94
CA ALA A 13 -12.24 23.78 -13.61
C ALA A 13 -13.51 23.85 -12.75
N LYS A 14 -14.27 24.92 -12.87
CA LYS A 14 -15.55 25.08 -12.16
C LYS A 14 -16.61 24.11 -12.67
N THR A 15 -16.65 23.88 -13.98
CA THR A 15 -17.56 22.90 -14.60
C THR A 15 -17.24 21.49 -14.10
N ILE A 16 -15.96 21.08 -14.15
CA ILE A 16 -15.51 19.79 -13.63
C ILE A 16 -15.84 19.65 -12.13
N TYR A 17 -15.64 20.70 -11.34
CA TYR A 17 -16.00 20.68 -9.92
C TYR A 17 -17.50 20.47 -9.70
N ASN A 18 -18.35 21.15 -10.48
CA ASN A 18 -19.80 21.01 -10.37
C ASN A 18 -20.25 19.60 -10.77
N GLU A 19 -19.70 19.02 -11.85
CA GLU A 19 -19.99 17.67 -12.29
C GLU A 19 -19.55 16.62 -11.24
N LEU A 20 -18.38 16.78 -10.65
CA LEU A 20 -17.91 15.92 -9.55
C LEU A 20 -18.79 16.05 -8.31
N HIS A 21 -19.22 17.26 -7.98
CA HIS A 21 -20.11 17.50 -6.85
C HIS A 21 -21.48 16.87 -7.10
N GLU A 22 -22.03 16.96 -8.31
CA GLU A 22 -23.26 16.30 -8.68
C GLU A 22 -23.14 14.76 -8.60
N LEU A 23 -22.04 14.20 -9.09
CA LEU A 23 -21.77 12.75 -8.99
C LEU A 23 -21.65 12.28 -7.53
N THR A 24 -20.98 13.06 -6.69
CA THR A 24 -20.79 12.70 -5.27
C THR A 24 -22.02 12.94 -4.42
N SER A 25 -22.97 13.76 -4.87
CA SER A 25 -24.26 13.99 -4.18
C SER A 25 -25.32 12.96 -4.53
N LYS A 26 -25.10 12.11 -5.55
CA LYS A 26 -26.03 11.03 -5.88
C LYS A 26 -26.07 10.00 -4.74
N PRO A 27 -27.25 9.43 -4.44
CA PRO A 27 -27.34 8.39 -3.42
C PRO A 27 -26.39 7.24 -3.78
N ILE A 28 -25.58 6.81 -2.81
CA ILE A 28 -24.79 5.57 -2.94
C ILE A 28 -25.82 4.44 -2.99
N TYR A 29 -25.80 3.64 -4.05
CA TYR A 29 -26.60 2.44 -4.11
C TYR A 29 -26.08 1.47 -3.03
N CYS A 30 -26.81 1.37 -1.94
CA CYS A 30 -26.54 0.38 -0.92
C CYS A 30 -26.94 -1.01 -1.47
N VAL A 31 -26.11 -1.99 -1.23
CA VAL A 31 -26.47 -3.40 -1.42
C VAL A 31 -27.70 -3.68 -0.54
N SER A 32 -28.70 -4.40 -1.04
CA SER A 32 -29.86 -4.74 -0.23
C SER A 32 -29.45 -5.56 1.02
N GLU A 33 -30.16 -5.39 2.13
CA GLU A 33 -29.89 -6.15 3.36
C GLU A 33 -29.94 -7.66 3.12
N GLU A 34 -30.84 -8.10 2.23
CA GLU A 34 -30.96 -9.50 1.83
C GLU A 34 -29.70 -10.00 1.09
N ALA A 35 -29.23 -9.26 0.07
CA ALA A 35 -28.02 -9.62 -0.64
C ALA A 35 -26.77 -9.58 0.26
N LEU A 36 -26.71 -8.63 1.21
CA LEU A 36 -25.64 -8.59 2.20
C LEU A 36 -25.70 -9.81 3.14
N LYS A 37 -26.89 -10.20 3.57
CA LYS A 37 -27.09 -11.37 4.40
C LYS A 37 -26.63 -12.65 3.69
N ASP A 38 -27.04 -12.86 2.45
CA ASP A 38 -26.64 -14.03 1.66
C ASP A 38 -25.11 -14.13 1.53
N VAL A 39 -24.42 -12.99 1.31
CA VAL A 39 -22.96 -12.95 1.28
C VAL A 39 -22.36 -13.31 2.65
N LEU A 40 -22.88 -12.77 3.73
CA LEU A 40 -22.39 -13.06 5.07
C LEU A 40 -22.62 -14.53 5.45
N ASP A 41 -23.82 -15.08 5.17
CA ASP A 41 -24.16 -16.49 5.42
C ASP A 41 -23.25 -17.42 4.59
N TYR A 42 -22.94 -17.05 3.35
CA TYR A 42 -21.97 -17.77 2.53
C TYR A 42 -20.60 -17.85 3.21
N PHE A 43 -20.06 -16.71 3.64
CA PHE A 43 -18.75 -16.67 4.32
C PHE A 43 -18.78 -17.41 5.67
N GLU A 44 -19.85 -17.33 6.43
CA GLU A 44 -19.98 -18.09 7.67
C GLU A 44 -19.92 -19.60 7.45
N THR A 45 -20.53 -20.07 6.37
CA THR A 45 -20.54 -21.50 6.03
C THR A 45 -19.21 -21.96 5.44
N LYS A 46 -18.62 -21.15 4.56
CA LYS A 46 -17.43 -21.54 3.77
C LYS A 46 -16.10 -21.22 4.44
N CYS A 47 -16.08 -20.37 5.47
CA CYS A 47 -14.87 -19.90 6.13
C CYS A 47 -14.88 -20.19 7.65
N ALA A 48 -15.48 -21.30 8.08
CA ALA A 48 -15.67 -21.59 9.50
C ALA A 48 -14.36 -21.67 10.30
N LYS A 49 -13.31 -22.30 9.76
CA LYS A 49 -12.00 -22.40 10.40
C LYS A 49 -11.30 -21.04 10.42
N SER A 50 -11.31 -20.33 9.30
CA SER A 50 -10.77 -18.98 9.18
C SER A 50 -11.46 -18.05 10.18
N LYS A 51 -12.78 -18.14 10.35
CA LYS A 51 -13.54 -17.34 11.31
C LYS A 51 -13.12 -17.63 12.75
N ALA A 52 -12.90 -18.88 13.11
CA ALA A 52 -12.44 -19.25 14.46
C ALA A 52 -11.10 -18.58 14.79
N ILE A 53 -10.09 -18.72 13.89
CA ILE A 53 -8.77 -18.14 14.09
C ILE A 53 -8.81 -16.60 14.08
N THR A 54 -9.55 -15.99 13.16
CA THR A 54 -9.65 -14.52 13.11
C THR A 54 -10.39 -13.93 14.30
N THR A 55 -11.30 -14.70 14.89
CA THR A 55 -11.98 -14.31 16.13
C THR A 55 -11.02 -14.36 17.32
N GLU A 56 -10.23 -15.40 17.44
CA GLU A 56 -9.19 -15.51 18.46
C GLU A 56 -8.12 -14.42 18.29
N ALA A 57 -7.69 -14.16 17.06
CA ALA A 57 -6.66 -13.15 16.75
C ALA A 57 -7.03 -11.75 17.27
N LYS A 58 -8.32 -11.39 17.32
CA LYS A 58 -8.79 -10.10 17.87
C LYS A 58 -8.41 -9.88 19.33
N GLN A 59 -8.09 -10.92 20.09
CA GLN A 59 -7.65 -10.80 21.48
C GLN A 59 -6.17 -10.36 21.57
N TYR A 60 -5.38 -10.60 20.54
CA TYR A 60 -3.92 -10.39 20.56
C TYR A 60 -3.44 -9.36 19.54
N ILE A 61 -4.19 -9.19 18.45
CA ILE A 61 -3.80 -8.31 17.32
C ILE A 61 -4.80 -7.16 17.25
N PRO A 62 -4.39 -5.92 17.62
CA PRO A 62 -5.25 -4.75 17.53
C PRO A 62 -5.58 -4.43 16.06
N ALA A 63 -6.74 -3.86 15.84
CA ALA A 63 -7.23 -3.45 14.52
C ALA A 63 -7.35 -4.57 13.47
N PHE A 64 -7.41 -5.83 13.90
CA PHE A 64 -7.72 -6.95 13.02
C PHE A 64 -9.22 -6.95 12.68
N ASN A 65 -9.59 -6.07 11.76
CA ASN A 65 -10.99 -5.83 11.43
C ASN A 65 -11.24 -5.95 9.92
N TYR A 66 -10.97 -7.12 9.37
CA TYR A 66 -11.39 -7.43 8.01
C TYR A 66 -12.88 -7.78 7.99
N PRO A 67 -13.64 -7.29 6.99
CA PRO A 67 -15.07 -7.56 6.88
C PRO A 67 -15.36 -9.06 6.69
N PHE A 68 -14.42 -9.80 6.11
CA PHE A 68 -14.54 -11.23 5.85
C PHE A 68 -13.46 -12.00 6.61
N PRO A 69 -13.82 -13.09 7.30
CA PRO A 69 -12.88 -13.90 8.07
C PRO A 69 -12.12 -14.86 7.16
N ILE A 70 -11.12 -14.37 6.44
CA ILE A 70 -10.25 -15.20 5.58
C ILE A 70 -8.90 -15.35 6.25
N CYS A 71 -8.47 -16.60 6.49
CA CYS A 71 -7.14 -16.93 6.98
C CYS A 71 -6.36 -17.61 5.86
N VAL A 72 -5.47 -16.85 5.19
CA VAL A 72 -4.69 -17.34 4.05
C VAL A 72 -3.59 -18.28 4.52
N THR A 73 -3.51 -19.46 3.91
CA THR A 73 -2.48 -20.50 4.18
C THR A 73 -1.51 -20.69 3.02
N LYS A 74 -1.92 -20.37 1.80
CA LYS A 74 -1.10 -20.49 0.59
C LYS A 74 -1.42 -19.36 -0.37
N ALA A 75 -0.39 -18.88 -1.06
CA ALA A 75 -0.54 -17.97 -2.19
C ALA A 75 0.31 -18.48 -3.37
N GLU A 76 -0.24 -18.45 -4.59
CA GLU A 76 0.44 -18.96 -5.77
C GLU A 76 -0.05 -18.23 -7.03
N GLY A 77 0.86 -17.58 -7.74
CA GLY A 77 0.50 -16.76 -8.89
C GLY A 77 -0.52 -15.68 -8.51
N ALA A 78 -1.67 -15.68 -9.17
CA ALA A 78 -2.77 -14.76 -8.92
C ALA A 78 -3.82 -15.28 -7.93
N PHE A 79 -3.49 -16.31 -7.15
CA PHE A 79 -4.48 -16.97 -6.29
C PHE A 79 -4.04 -17.03 -4.85
N LEU A 80 -5.03 -16.87 -3.95
CA LEU A 80 -4.92 -17.14 -2.53
C LEU A 80 -5.75 -18.38 -2.17
N TYR A 81 -5.30 -19.11 -1.18
CA TYR A 81 -6.02 -20.25 -0.61
C TYR A 81 -6.14 -20.05 0.89
N ASP A 82 -7.34 -20.22 1.43
CA ASP A 82 -7.56 -20.08 2.84
C ASP A 82 -7.47 -21.42 3.60
N LEU A 83 -7.59 -21.32 4.91
CA LEU A 83 -7.56 -22.47 5.83
C LEU A 83 -8.72 -23.46 5.60
N ASP A 84 -9.82 -22.98 5.03
CA ASP A 84 -11.00 -23.78 4.74
C ASP A 84 -10.93 -24.50 3.38
N GLY A 85 -9.86 -24.20 2.57
CA GLY A 85 -9.63 -24.77 1.26
C GLY A 85 -10.28 -23.98 0.11
N ASN A 86 -10.81 -22.82 0.38
CA ASN A 86 -11.35 -21.97 -0.66
C ASN A 86 -10.21 -21.30 -1.48
N LYS A 87 -10.48 -21.08 -2.75
CA LYS A 87 -9.58 -20.42 -3.70
C LYS A 87 -10.14 -19.07 -4.10
N TYR A 88 -9.29 -18.04 -4.04
CA TYR A 88 -9.65 -16.65 -4.36
C TYR A 88 -8.70 -16.07 -5.41
N TYR A 89 -9.19 -15.17 -6.24
CA TYR A 89 -8.33 -14.30 -7.03
C TYR A 89 -7.75 -13.20 -6.13
N ASP A 90 -6.44 -13.03 -6.18
CA ASP A 90 -5.75 -11.99 -5.41
C ASP A 90 -5.72 -10.67 -6.17
N PHE A 91 -6.74 -9.83 -5.96
CA PHE A 91 -6.76 -8.46 -6.45
C PHE A 91 -6.07 -7.47 -5.51
N LEU A 92 -5.69 -7.90 -4.31
CA LEU A 92 -4.98 -7.05 -3.35
C LEU A 92 -3.49 -6.95 -3.69
N GLN A 93 -2.87 -8.05 -4.13
CA GLN A 93 -1.45 -8.14 -4.51
C GLN A 93 -0.51 -7.54 -3.45
N ALA A 94 -0.77 -7.84 -2.17
CA ALA A 94 -0.07 -7.27 -1.01
C ALA A 94 -0.05 -5.72 -0.98
N GLY A 95 -1.08 -5.07 -1.55
CA GLY A 95 -1.15 -3.62 -1.72
C GLY A 95 -0.41 -3.11 -2.97
N GLY A 96 -0.07 -3.98 -3.91
CA GLY A 96 0.52 -3.67 -5.22
C GLY A 96 1.92 -4.21 -5.51
N PRO A 97 2.78 -4.57 -4.52
CA PRO A 97 4.16 -4.97 -4.83
C PRO A 97 4.33 -6.35 -5.47
N THR A 98 3.32 -7.24 -5.42
CA THR A 98 3.44 -8.62 -5.90
C THR A 98 3.22 -8.75 -7.41
N ILE A 99 3.95 -7.97 -8.21
CA ILE A 99 3.74 -7.87 -9.67
C ILE A 99 4.06 -9.14 -10.46
N LEU A 100 4.90 -10.03 -9.92
CA LEU A 100 5.22 -11.33 -10.53
C LEU A 100 4.25 -12.44 -10.10
N GLY A 101 3.25 -12.11 -9.29
CA GLY A 101 2.41 -13.07 -8.60
C GLY A 101 3.08 -13.64 -7.34
N SER A 102 2.28 -14.27 -6.51
CA SER A 102 2.75 -14.86 -5.26
C SER A 102 3.57 -16.12 -5.52
N ASN A 103 4.59 -16.34 -4.69
CA ASN A 103 5.41 -17.56 -4.68
C ASN A 103 6.05 -17.88 -6.04
N TYR A 104 6.53 -16.86 -6.76
CA TYR A 104 7.17 -17.04 -8.07
C TYR A 104 8.42 -17.92 -7.95
N ALA A 105 8.37 -19.09 -8.59
CA ALA A 105 9.35 -20.15 -8.38
C ALA A 105 10.81 -19.72 -8.63
N PRO A 106 11.17 -19.01 -9.73
CA PRO A 106 12.57 -18.65 -9.96
C PRO A 106 13.15 -17.74 -8.85
N VAL A 107 12.35 -16.84 -8.29
CA VAL A 107 12.78 -15.98 -7.18
C VAL A 107 12.89 -16.79 -5.90
N ARG A 108 11.89 -17.59 -5.57
CA ARG A 108 11.88 -18.45 -4.38
C ARG A 108 13.08 -19.38 -4.34
N GLU A 109 13.37 -20.06 -5.42
CA GLU A 109 14.47 -21.01 -5.52
C GLU A 109 15.81 -20.32 -5.34
N LYS A 110 16.01 -19.14 -5.94
CA LYS A 110 17.22 -18.35 -5.75
C LYS A 110 17.39 -17.84 -4.32
N VAL A 111 16.29 -17.44 -3.68
CA VAL A 111 16.33 -17.05 -2.26
C VAL A 111 16.73 -18.22 -1.37
N ILE A 112 16.17 -19.43 -1.59
CA ILE A 112 16.52 -20.62 -0.84
C ILE A 112 18.00 -20.98 -1.05
N GLU A 113 18.50 -20.93 -2.28
CA GLU A 113 19.92 -21.15 -2.59
C GLU A 113 20.80 -20.20 -1.78
N LEU A 114 20.54 -18.89 -1.86
CA LEU A 114 21.32 -17.89 -1.14
C LEU A 114 21.26 -18.05 0.38
N LEU A 115 20.12 -18.41 0.93
CA LEU A 115 19.99 -18.66 2.36
C LEU A 115 20.79 -19.88 2.82
N ASN A 116 20.86 -20.91 1.99
CA ASN A 116 21.65 -22.12 2.29
C ASN A 116 23.18 -21.86 2.17
N ASP A 117 23.58 -21.06 1.17
CA ASP A 117 25.00 -20.84 0.87
C ASP A 117 25.65 -19.80 1.80
N CYS A 118 25.01 -18.66 2.00
CA CYS A 118 25.61 -17.55 2.76
C CYS A 118 24.79 -17.11 3.98
N GLY A 119 23.57 -17.61 4.13
CA GLY A 119 22.67 -17.17 5.21
C GLY A 119 22.31 -15.68 5.15
N PRO A 120 21.63 -15.17 6.19
CA PRO A 120 21.33 -13.75 6.28
C PRO A 120 22.60 -12.95 6.58
N VAL A 121 23.05 -12.13 5.63
CA VAL A 121 24.19 -11.22 5.79
C VAL A 121 23.69 -9.85 6.26
N THR A 122 24.17 -9.40 7.41
CA THR A 122 23.75 -8.14 8.01
C THR A 122 24.92 -7.24 8.36
N GLY A 123 24.75 -5.94 8.12
CA GLY A 123 25.64 -4.89 8.58
C GLY A 123 26.91 -4.66 7.73
N LEU A 124 27.25 -5.55 6.82
CA LEU A 124 28.37 -5.41 5.90
C LEU A 124 27.90 -5.41 4.45
N PHE A 125 28.76 -4.89 3.56
CA PHE A 125 28.48 -4.86 2.12
C PHE A 125 28.49 -6.27 1.54
N HIS A 126 27.49 -6.57 0.70
CA HIS A 126 27.36 -7.83 -0.03
C HIS A 126 27.37 -7.58 -1.53
N GLU A 127 28.01 -8.45 -2.30
CA GLU A 127 28.08 -8.33 -3.76
C GLU A 127 26.71 -8.18 -4.43
N GLY A 128 25.69 -8.85 -3.90
CA GLY A 128 24.31 -8.74 -4.38
C GLY A 128 23.77 -7.31 -4.41
N GLU A 129 24.21 -6.43 -3.50
CA GLU A 129 23.82 -5.01 -3.50
C GLU A 129 24.39 -4.29 -4.73
N LEU A 130 25.65 -4.59 -5.09
CA LEU A 130 26.27 -4.03 -6.28
C LEU A 130 25.59 -4.51 -7.58
N LEU A 131 25.28 -5.80 -7.64
CA LEU A 131 24.59 -6.41 -8.79
C LEU A 131 23.20 -5.79 -8.99
N LEU A 132 22.45 -5.63 -7.90
CA LEU A 132 21.15 -4.96 -7.92
C LEU A 132 21.28 -3.50 -8.39
N ALA A 133 22.22 -2.75 -7.85
CA ALA A 133 22.44 -1.34 -8.23
C ALA A 133 22.79 -1.21 -9.71
N LYS A 134 23.63 -2.08 -10.26
CA LYS A 134 23.97 -2.11 -11.69
C LYS A 134 22.75 -2.44 -12.56
N GLU A 135 21.92 -3.38 -12.14
CA GLU A 135 20.73 -3.76 -12.91
C GLU A 135 19.67 -2.63 -12.90
N ILE A 136 19.48 -1.96 -11.77
CA ILE A 136 18.61 -0.78 -11.68
C ILE A 136 19.12 0.33 -12.60
N ASN A 137 20.40 0.68 -12.54
CA ASN A 137 20.99 1.71 -13.38
C ASN A 137 20.87 1.40 -14.87
N LYS A 138 21.02 0.15 -15.27
CA LYS A 138 20.86 -0.31 -16.66
C LYS A 138 19.44 -0.03 -17.20
N HIS A 139 18.42 -0.24 -16.41
CA HIS A 139 17.03 -0.02 -16.81
C HIS A 139 16.51 1.38 -16.53
N MET A 140 17.13 2.08 -15.58
CA MET A 140 16.77 3.42 -15.14
C MET A 140 18.04 4.29 -15.06
N PRO A 141 18.62 4.73 -16.21
CA PRO A 141 19.92 5.42 -16.24
C PRO A 141 19.96 6.74 -15.46
N ASN A 142 18.81 7.35 -15.21
CA ASN A 142 18.67 8.53 -14.36
C ASN A 142 18.83 8.25 -12.86
N VAL A 143 18.84 6.98 -12.45
CA VAL A 143 19.16 6.55 -11.09
C VAL A 143 20.66 6.24 -11.01
N GLU A 144 21.47 7.29 -10.83
CA GLU A 144 22.93 7.19 -10.83
C GLU A 144 23.47 6.45 -9.59
N MET A 145 22.85 6.70 -8.46
CA MET A 145 23.19 6.08 -7.17
C MET A 145 21.96 5.48 -6.53
N PHE A 146 22.15 4.34 -5.87
CA PHE A 146 21.08 3.58 -5.26
C PHE A 146 21.43 3.15 -3.83
N ARG A 147 20.46 3.23 -2.95
CA ARG A 147 20.55 2.71 -1.57
C ARG A 147 19.31 1.92 -1.23
N MET A 148 19.48 0.67 -0.82
CA MET A 148 18.41 -0.14 -0.27
C MET A 148 18.15 0.25 1.18
N LEU A 149 16.87 0.29 1.57
CA LEU A 149 16.40 0.47 2.94
C LEU A 149 15.36 -0.61 3.26
N GLY A 150 15.03 -0.78 4.53
CA GLY A 150 14.21 -1.89 4.99
C GLY A 150 12.73 -1.82 4.58
N SER A 151 12.23 -0.63 4.21
CA SER A 151 10.83 -0.43 3.80
C SER A 151 10.64 0.80 2.92
N GLY A 152 9.50 0.88 2.23
CA GLY A 152 9.11 2.08 1.49
C GLY A 152 8.96 3.31 2.41
N THR A 153 8.49 3.13 3.64
CA THR A 153 8.42 4.20 4.65
C THR A 153 9.80 4.78 4.94
N GLU A 154 10.80 3.93 5.20
CA GLU A 154 12.18 4.37 5.47
C GLU A 154 12.80 5.04 4.24
N SER A 155 12.54 4.52 3.05
CA SER A 155 13.02 5.11 1.79
C SER A 155 12.44 6.50 1.57
N VAL A 156 11.15 6.70 1.82
CA VAL A 156 10.51 8.02 1.74
C VAL A 156 11.05 8.97 2.81
N MET A 157 11.26 8.51 4.05
CA MET A 157 11.87 9.32 5.10
C MET A 157 13.28 9.78 4.71
N ALA A 158 14.09 8.89 4.14
CA ALA A 158 15.43 9.23 3.65
C ALA A 158 15.37 10.21 2.48
N ALA A 159 14.48 10.00 1.51
CA ALA A 159 14.29 10.90 0.36
C ALA A 159 13.90 12.31 0.80
N ILE A 160 12.99 12.43 1.77
CA ILE A 160 12.61 13.74 2.35
C ILE A 160 13.82 14.44 2.98
N ARG A 161 14.63 13.72 3.74
CA ARG A 161 15.83 14.29 4.37
C ARG A 161 16.84 14.76 3.34
N VAL A 162 17.09 13.97 2.31
CA VAL A 162 17.99 14.33 1.21
C VAL A 162 17.45 15.54 0.46
N ALA A 163 16.17 15.57 0.10
CA ALA A 163 15.54 16.70 -0.57
C ALA A 163 15.68 18.00 0.26
N ARG A 164 15.42 17.94 1.57
CA ARG A 164 15.59 19.09 2.47
C ARG A 164 17.05 19.54 2.58
N CYS A 165 17.99 18.60 2.63
CA CYS A 165 19.42 18.94 2.61
C CYS A 165 19.82 19.66 1.35
N ALA A 166 19.33 19.22 0.21
CA ALA A 166 19.67 19.81 -1.10
C ALA A 166 18.99 21.17 -1.31
N THR A 167 17.70 21.27 -1.05
CA THR A 167 16.88 22.46 -1.35
C THR A 167 16.82 23.49 -0.25
N LYS A 168 17.16 23.12 0.99
CA LYS A 168 16.91 23.89 2.23
C LYS A 168 15.43 24.19 2.48
N ALA A 169 14.52 23.63 1.69
CA ALA A 169 13.08 23.77 1.88
C ALA A 169 12.58 22.94 3.06
N LYS A 170 11.64 23.48 3.82
CA LYS A 170 11.04 22.79 4.98
C LYS A 170 9.78 22.03 4.60
N ARG A 171 8.97 22.63 3.71
CA ARG A 171 7.67 22.11 3.31
C ARG A 171 7.79 21.04 2.24
N ILE A 172 6.86 20.07 2.30
CA ILE A 172 6.72 18.99 1.33
C ILE A 172 5.32 19.06 0.75
N ILE A 173 5.23 18.90 -0.55
CA ILE A 173 3.95 18.74 -1.26
C ILE A 173 3.79 17.26 -1.58
N LYS A 174 2.65 16.70 -1.24
CA LYS A 174 2.27 15.33 -1.58
C LYS A 174 0.87 15.25 -2.17
N VAL A 175 0.58 14.16 -2.88
CA VAL A 175 -0.76 13.91 -3.41
C VAL A 175 -1.65 13.43 -2.26
N GLY A 176 -2.77 14.13 -2.03
CA GLY A 176 -3.77 13.73 -1.05
C GLY A 176 -4.42 12.39 -1.43
N GLY A 177 -4.69 11.54 -0.46
CA GLY A 177 -5.25 10.21 -0.68
C GLY A 177 -4.25 9.14 -1.13
N ALA A 178 -3.04 9.50 -1.54
CA ALA A 178 -2.00 8.55 -1.89
C ALA A 178 -1.20 8.12 -0.65
N TYR A 179 -0.91 6.82 -0.55
CA TYR A 179 -0.08 6.28 0.53
C TYR A 179 1.41 6.47 0.20
N HIS A 180 2.12 7.15 1.09
CA HIS A 180 3.55 7.45 0.96
C HIS A 180 4.38 6.95 2.14
N GLY A 181 3.90 5.97 2.84
CA GLY A 181 4.51 5.45 4.05
C GLY A 181 3.84 5.94 5.33
N TRP A 182 4.28 5.41 6.46
CA TRP A 182 3.63 5.55 7.76
C TRP A 182 4.36 6.50 8.72
N SER A 183 5.23 7.37 8.21
CA SER A 183 5.82 8.43 9.03
C SER A 183 4.82 9.56 9.26
N ASP A 184 4.95 10.26 10.39
CA ASP A 184 4.05 11.36 10.78
C ASP A 184 3.82 12.39 9.66
N GLN A 185 4.85 12.70 8.90
CA GLN A 185 4.79 13.67 7.81
C GLN A 185 4.03 13.15 6.59
N MET A 186 3.97 11.82 6.41
CA MET A 186 3.43 11.20 5.20
C MET A 186 2.05 10.59 5.41
N VAL A 187 1.73 10.10 6.59
CA VAL A 187 0.43 9.50 6.86
C VAL A 187 -0.69 10.54 6.99
N TYR A 188 -0.35 11.77 7.39
CA TYR A 188 -1.32 12.84 7.48
C TYR A 188 -1.97 13.15 6.13
N GLY A 189 -3.30 13.23 6.09
CA GLY A 189 -4.05 13.50 4.86
C GLY A 189 -4.11 12.33 3.88
N LEU A 190 -3.97 11.10 4.37
CA LEU A 190 -4.07 9.88 3.58
C LEU A 190 -5.47 9.74 2.93
N LYS A 191 -6.54 10.13 3.62
CA LYS A 191 -7.89 10.10 3.08
C LYS A 191 -8.37 11.47 2.60
N ILE A 192 -9.09 11.49 1.48
CA ILE A 192 -9.62 12.67 0.78
C ILE A 192 -11.01 13.01 1.33
N PRO A 193 -11.50 14.20 1.04
CA PRO A 193 -11.35 15.43 1.78
C PRO A 193 -12.31 15.49 2.98
N GLY A 194 -11.96 16.28 3.95
CA GLY A 194 -12.79 16.62 5.12
C GLY A 194 -12.46 15.84 6.39
N SER A 195 -11.66 14.79 6.33
CA SER A 195 -11.33 14.03 7.50
C SER A 195 -9.88 14.26 7.96
N ARG A 196 -9.67 15.37 8.62
CA ARG A 196 -8.47 15.61 9.42
C ARG A 196 -8.41 14.71 10.67
N PHE A 197 -9.42 13.88 10.88
CA PHE A 197 -9.68 13.12 12.11
C PHE A 197 -9.73 11.61 11.90
N PHE A 198 -9.03 11.10 10.90
CA PHE A 198 -8.90 9.65 10.78
C PHE A 198 -7.91 9.07 11.78
N LEU A 199 -8.15 7.82 12.12
CA LEU A 199 -7.35 7.05 13.07
C LEU A 199 -5.85 7.09 12.71
N GLU A 200 -5.53 7.14 11.43
CA GLU A 200 -4.16 7.20 10.92
C GLU A 200 -3.41 8.48 11.27
N SER A 201 -4.12 9.57 11.55
CA SER A 201 -3.51 10.85 11.95
C SER A 201 -3.57 11.11 13.45
N HIS A 202 -4.22 10.24 14.22
CA HIS A 202 -4.24 10.37 15.66
C HIS A 202 -2.83 10.17 16.25
N GLY A 203 -2.47 10.99 17.20
CA GLY A 203 -1.16 10.96 17.85
C GLY A 203 -0.05 11.69 17.09
N ILE A 204 -0.32 12.23 15.90
CA ILE A 204 0.65 13.04 15.16
C ILE A 204 0.75 14.42 15.82
N PRO A 205 1.95 14.89 16.22
CA PRO A 205 2.13 16.22 16.76
C PRO A 205 1.75 17.31 15.74
N HIS A 206 1.16 18.41 16.22
CA HIS A 206 0.82 19.55 15.35
C HIS A 206 2.03 20.13 14.60
N SER A 207 3.23 19.99 15.16
CA SER A 207 4.48 20.41 14.51
C SER A 207 4.79 19.65 13.23
N CYS A 208 4.19 18.48 13.01
CA CYS A 208 4.33 17.69 11.79
C CYS A 208 3.35 18.12 10.69
N TYR A 209 2.35 18.96 11.01
CA TYR A 209 1.38 19.44 10.06
C TYR A 209 1.95 20.62 9.27
N GLY A 210 2.16 20.43 7.97
CA GLY A 210 2.70 21.47 7.09
C GLY A 210 4.22 21.62 7.08
N THR A 211 4.92 20.61 7.58
CA THR A 211 6.39 20.52 7.44
C THR A 211 6.78 19.63 6.27
#